data_a88ee283695f1758afa95bc6b77141f7
#
_entry.id   a88ee283695f1758afa95bc6b77141f7
#
_cell.length_a   1.000
_cell.length_b   1.000
_cell.length_c   1.000
_cell.angle_alpha   90.00
_cell.angle_beta   90.00
_cell.angle_gamma   90.00
#
_symmetry.space_group_name_H-M   'P 1'
#
loop_
_entity.id
_entity.type
_entity.pdbx_description
1 polymer ?
#
loop_
_entity_poly.entity_id
_entity_poly.type
_entity_poly.pdbx_seq_one_letter_code
_entity_poly.pdbx_strand_id
1 'polypeptide(L)'
;MPAPSFQTLLVLSTPLGIPIYSARGLKQTLTPIAAAGANIQRDINGSLVDIDAGATQFQKYASHIECGDSDTRSSLAFDAIWPGQLVTVDCVAELITMGTPARTFVPGSEWTDSSGFLHYRPRLNMMVMNFSSQESEWEATATWSLDLEET
;
A
#
# COMPACT_ATOMS: atom_id res chain seq x y z
N MET A 1 -1.56 10.23 18.21
CA MET A 1 -1.21 10.72 16.87
C MET A 1 -0.07 11.70 16.98
N PRO A 2 1.07 11.42 16.37
CA PRO A 2 2.14 12.40 16.37
C PRO A 2 1.69 13.69 15.69
N ALA A 3 2.29 14.81 16.07
CA ALA A 3 2.03 16.08 15.43
C ALA A 3 2.23 15.96 13.92
N PRO A 4 1.45 16.66 13.11
CA PRO A 4 1.65 16.64 11.67
C PRO A 4 3.08 17.05 11.37
N SER A 5 3.85 16.13 10.86
CA SER A 5 5.18 16.40 10.40
C SER A 5 5.13 16.58 8.89
N PHE A 6 6.04 17.35 8.37
CA PHE A 6 6.22 17.45 6.92
C PHE A 6 6.85 16.18 6.35
N GLN A 7 7.05 15.19 7.17
CA GLN A 7 7.63 13.90 6.79
C GLN A 7 6.54 12.90 6.47
N THR A 8 6.78 12.06 5.49
CA THR A 8 5.87 10.96 5.19
C THR A 8 6.01 9.83 6.20
N LEU A 9 4.90 9.13 6.45
CA LEU A 9 4.90 7.88 7.20
C LEU A 9 5.26 6.67 6.34
N LEU A 10 5.27 6.85 5.02
CA LEU A 10 5.64 5.78 4.11
C LEU A 10 7.14 5.56 4.13
N VAL A 11 7.55 4.32 4.35
CA VAL A 11 8.95 3.91 4.30
C VAL A 11 9.09 2.74 3.34
N LEU A 12 10.02 2.87 2.41
CA LEU A 12 10.41 1.79 1.50
C LEU A 12 11.83 1.36 1.87
N SER A 13 12.05 0.04 1.87
CA SER A 13 13.37 -0.50 2.15
C SER A 13 14.37 -0.20 1.03
N THR A 14 15.66 -0.25 1.35
CA THR A 14 16.72 -0.11 0.33
C THR A 14 16.60 -1.23 -0.73
N PRO A 15 16.93 -0.97 -2.00
CA PRO A 15 17.54 0.28 -2.52
C PRO A 15 16.55 1.41 -2.77
N LEU A 16 15.26 1.17 -2.59
CA LEU A 16 14.26 2.22 -2.73
C LEU A 16 14.29 3.10 -1.49
N GLY A 17 14.05 4.37 -1.69
CA GLY A 17 13.93 5.32 -0.61
C GLY A 17 13.00 6.44 -1.02
N ILE A 18 12.35 7.04 -0.03
CA ILE A 18 11.53 8.22 -0.26
C ILE A 18 12.23 9.40 0.43
N PRO A 19 12.62 10.41 -0.33
CA PRO A 19 13.11 11.64 0.29
C PRO A 19 12.02 12.21 1.21
N ILE A 20 12.41 12.64 2.39
CA ILE A 20 11.50 13.01 3.48
C ILE A 20 10.41 14.00 3.03
N TYR A 21 10.75 14.88 2.11
CA TYR A 21 9.87 15.94 1.65
C TYR A 21 9.16 15.65 0.32
N SER A 22 9.37 14.50 -0.28
CA SER A 22 8.85 14.20 -1.62
C SER A 22 7.48 13.52 -1.62
N ALA A 23 6.93 13.25 -0.45
CA ALA A 23 5.70 12.47 -0.32
C ALA A 23 4.63 13.19 0.50
N ARG A 24 4.56 14.51 0.37
CA ARG A 24 3.48 15.30 1.00
C ARG A 24 2.18 15.06 0.26
N GLY A 25 1.10 14.98 1.01
CA GLY A 25 -0.21 14.70 0.42
C GLY A 25 -0.35 13.29 -0.14
N LEU A 26 0.48 12.37 0.33
CA LEU A 26 0.49 10.99 -0.12
C LEU A 26 -0.81 10.30 0.21
N LYS A 27 -1.32 9.55 -0.76
CA LYS A 27 -2.49 8.68 -0.60
C LYS A 27 -2.08 7.25 -0.90
N GLN A 28 -2.45 6.35 0.00
CA GLN A 28 -2.23 4.93 -0.19
C GLN A 28 -3.57 4.20 -0.11
N THR A 29 -3.83 3.37 -1.10
CA THR A 29 -4.99 2.50 -1.16
C THR A 29 -4.53 1.05 -1.09
N LEU A 30 -5.04 0.29 -0.12
CA LEU A 30 -4.83 -1.15 -0.04
C LEU A 30 -6.07 -1.85 -0.54
N THR A 31 -5.90 -2.73 -1.51
CA THR A 31 -7.00 -3.50 -2.10
C THR A 31 -6.70 -4.99 -1.97
N PRO A 32 -7.59 -5.79 -1.39
CA PRO A 32 -7.41 -7.23 -1.38
C PRO A 32 -7.34 -7.78 -2.80
N ILE A 33 -6.35 -8.61 -3.06
CA ILE A 33 -6.18 -9.24 -4.36
C ILE A 33 -7.03 -10.51 -4.37
N ALA A 34 -7.92 -10.62 -5.36
CA ALA A 34 -8.57 -11.88 -5.62
C ALA A 34 -7.52 -12.89 -6.08
N ALA A 35 -7.57 -14.11 -5.53
CA ALA A 35 -6.72 -15.17 -6.03
C ALA A 35 -6.90 -15.30 -7.55
N ALA A 36 -5.81 -15.46 -8.28
CA ALA A 36 -5.88 -15.66 -9.71
C ALA A 36 -6.79 -16.85 -9.99
N GLY A 37 -7.90 -16.62 -10.69
CA GLY A 37 -8.93 -17.64 -10.87
C GLY A 37 -9.92 -17.72 -9.71
N ALA A 38 -10.10 -16.67 -8.92
CA ALA A 38 -11.22 -16.61 -7.98
C ALA A 38 -12.50 -16.92 -8.73
N ASN A 39 -12.95 -18.17 -8.57
CA ASN A 39 -14.10 -18.70 -9.30
C ASN A 39 -15.39 -18.40 -8.54
N ILE A 40 -15.68 -17.14 -8.38
CA ILE A 40 -16.96 -16.71 -7.84
C ILE A 40 -17.93 -16.66 -9.02
N GLN A 41 -18.85 -17.61 -9.05
CA GLN A 41 -19.82 -17.73 -10.14
C GLN A 41 -21.22 -17.81 -9.57
N ARG A 42 -22.21 -17.59 -10.42
CA ARG A 42 -23.60 -17.82 -10.06
C ARG A 42 -24.01 -19.20 -10.50
N ASP A 43 -24.71 -19.91 -9.64
CA ASP A 43 -25.30 -21.19 -9.97
C ASP A 43 -26.54 -21.01 -10.85
N ILE A 44 -27.17 -22.13 -11.23
CA ILE A 44 -28.38 -22.15 -12.06
C ILE A 44 -29.56 -21.40 -11.41
N ASN A 45 -29.55 -21.27 -10.09
CA ASN A 45 -30.58 -20.56 -9.32
C ASN A 45 -30.25 -19.09 -9.10
N GLY A 46 -29.11 -18.62 -9.61
CA GLY A 46 -28.65 -17.26 -9.43
C GLY A 46 -27.91 -17.00 -8.12
N SER A 47 -27.70 -18.02 -7.29
CA SER A 47 -26.95 -17.90 -6.05
C SER A 47 -25.46 -17.75 -6.34
N LEU A 48 -24.79 -16.90 -5.56
CA LEU A 48 -23.35 -16.71 -5.67
C LEU A 48 -22.63 -17.90 -5.03
N VAL A 49 -21.73 -18.52 -5.78
CA VAL A 49 -20.96 -19.67 -5.31
C VAL A 49 -19.48 -19.40 -5.56
N ASP A 50 -18.68 -19.64 -4.53
CA ASP A 50 -17.23 -19.69 -4.65
C ASP A 50 -16.80 -21.13 -4.90
N ILE A 51 -16.40 -21.44 -6.12
CA ILE A 51 -16.03 -22.80 -6.53
C ILE A 51 -14.76 -23.26 -5.82
N ASP A 52 -13.91 -22.33 -5.44
CA ASP A 52 -12.67 -22.62 -4.73
C ASP A 52 -12.86 -22.60 -3.20
N ALA A 53 -14.12 -22.57 -2.71
CA ALA A 53 -14.40 -22.61 -1.28
C ALA A 53 -13.77 -23.85 -0.64
N GLY A 54 -12.89 -23.64 0.34
CA GLY A 54 -12.13 -24.71 0.98
C GLY A 54 -10.75 -24.94 0.41
N ALA A 55 -10.43 -24.39 -0.76
CA ALA A 55 -9.03 -24.35 -1.22
C ALA A 55 -8.27 -23.28 -0.42
N THR A 56 -6.96 -23.49 -0.27
CA THR A 56 -6.11 -22.49 0.37
C THR A 56 -5.97 -21.30 -0.55
N GLN A 57 -6.76 -20.27 -0.30
CA GLN A 57 -6.65 -19.02 -1.03
C GLN A 57 -5.62 -18.13 -0.34
N PHE A 58 -4.79 -17.47 -1.14
CA PHE A 58 -3.91 -16.48 -0.59
C PHE A 58 -4.69 -15.20 -0.26
N GLN A 59 -4.34 -14.58 0.87
CA GLN A 59 -4.90 -13.31 1.29
C GLN A 59 -3.80 -12.26 1.21
N LYS A 60 -3.74 -11.57 0.11
CA LYS A 60 -2.71 -10.58 -0.19
C LYS A 60 -3.34 -9.24 -0.55
N TYR A 61 -2.55 -8.18 -0.44
CA TYR A 61 -2.98 -6.84 -0.78
C TYR A 61 -2.22 -6.28 -1.98
N ALA A 62 -2.93 -5.55 -2.82
CA ALA A 62 -2.33 -4.63 -3.77
C ALA A 62 -2.33 -3.24 -3.14
N SER A 63 -1.26 -2.50 -3.36
CA SER A 63 -1.12 -1.12 -2.87
C SER A 63 -0.97 -0.18 -4.05
N HIS A 64 -1.78 0.86 -4.05
CA HIS A 64 -1.64 1.98 -4.97
C HIS A 64 -1.29 3.22 -4.18
N ILE A 65 -0.16 3.82 -4.49
CA ILE A 65 0.36 5.00 -3.79
C ILE A 65 0.42 6.14 -4.78
N GLU A 66 -0.19 7.25 -4.43
CA GLU A 66 -0.15 8.48 -5.22
C GLU A 66 0.38 9.63 -4.37
N CYS A 67 1.21 10.45 -4.98
CA CYS A 67 1.62 11.72 -4.40
C CYS A 67 1.32 12.84 -5.39
N GLY A 68 0.45 13.73 -4.98
CA GLY A 68 0.04 14.89 -5.79
C GLY A 68 0.58 16.21 -5.30
N ASP A 69 1.52 16.20 -4.37
CA ASP A 69 2.06 17.44 -3.83
C ASP A 69 2.98 18.12 -4.84
N SER A 70 2.56 19.26 -5.23
CA SER A 70 3.18 20.05 -6.28
C SER A 70 4.36 20.90 -5.84
N ASP A 71 4.58 21.06 -4.54
CA ASP A 71 5.60 22.00 -4.05
C ASP A 71 6.99 21.42 -3.97
N THR A 72 7.11 20.12 -4.06
CA THR A 72 8.40 19.47 -3.96
C THR A 72 8.77 18.81 -5.26
N ARG A 73 9.82 19.27 -5.88
CA ARG A 73 10.40 18.66 -7.07
C ARG A 73 11.16 17.37 -6.78
N SER A 74 10.99 16.80 -5.61
CA SER A 74 11.66 15.56 -5.30
C SER A 74 10.79 14.39 -5.70
N SER A 75 11.27 13.66 -6.66
CA SER A 75 10.73 12.38 -7.07
C SER A 75 11.33 11.26 -6.21
N LEU A 76 10.72 10.10 -6.22
CA LEU A 76 11.36 8.88 -5.74
C LEU A 76 12.66 8.63 -6.52
N ALA A 77 13.51 7.77 -5.97
CA ALA A 77 14.74 7.37 -6.64
C ALA A 77 14.44 6.54 -7.89
N PHE A 78 14.14 7.21 -8.99
CA PHE A 78 13.69 6.57 -10.23
C PHE A 78 14.62 5.52 -10.77
N ASP A 79 15.92 5.77 -10.68
CA ASP A 79 16.92 4.84 -11.20
C ASP A 79 16.88 3.50 -10.49
N ALA A 80 16.30 3.46 -9.30
CA ALA A 80 16.23 2.26 -8.47
C ALA A 80 14.87 1.56 -8.53
N ILE A 81 13.86 2.18 -9.13
CA ILE A 81 12.49 1.62 -9.14
C ILE A 81 12.21 0.95 -10.48
N TRP A 82 12.13 -0.37 -10.45
CA TRP A 82 11.82 -1.18 -11.63
C TRP A 82 10.77 -2.23 -11.31
N PRO A 83 9.86 -2.54 -12.25
CA PRO A 83 8.94 -3.65 -12.07
C PRO A 83 9.67 -4.96 -11.76
N GLY A 84 9.14 -5.70 -10.81
CA GLY A 84 9.73 -6.95 -10.34
C GLY A 84 10.66 -6.82 -9.15
N GLN A 85 10.96 -5.60 -8.71
CA GLN A 85 11.81 -5.37 -7.56
C GLN A 85 11.08 -5.64 -6.26
N LEU A 86 11.73 -6.35 -5.35
CA LEU A 86 11.19 -6.62 -4.02
C LEU A 86 11.50 -5.48 -3.06
N VAL A 87 10.51 -5.12 -2.27
CA VAL A 87 10.63 -4.02 -1.30
C VAL A 87 9.77 -4.32 -0.08
N THR A 88 10.27 -3.94 1.09
CA THR A 88 9.46 -3.94 2.32
C THR A 88 8.85 -2.55 2.50
N VAL A 89 7.55 -2.51 2.67
CA VAL A 89 6.78 -1.27 2.73
C VAL A 89 6.17 -1.10 4.10
N ASP A 90 6.50 0.00 4.78
CA ASP A 90 5.76 0.44 5.96
C ASP A 90 4.60 1.31 5.48
N CYS A 91 3.40 0.79 5.59
CA CYS A 91 2.21 1.41 5.00
C CYS A 91 1.76 2.65 5.77
N VAL A 92 1.20 3.60 5.05
CA VAL A 92 0.48 4.73 5.63
C VAL A 92 -0.94 4.32 6.04
N ALA A 93 -1.56 3.45 5.26
CA ALA A 93 -2.90 2.96 5.50
C ALA A 93 -2.95 2.06 6.73
N GLU A 94 -4.00 2.18 7.52
CA GLU A 94 -4.22 1.34 8.69
C GLU A 94 -5.12 0.17 8.36
N LEU A 95 -4.84 -0.97 8.97
CA LEU A 95 -5.74 -2.12 9.00
C LEU A 95 -6.36 -2.26 10.39
N ILE A 96 -7.57 -2.80 10.43
CA ILE A 96 -8.34 -2.98 11.65
C ILE A 96 -8.56 -4.47 11.86
N THR A 97 -8.33 -4.94 13.07
CA THR A 97 -8.56 -6.34 13.43
C THR A 97 -9.16 -6.48 14.82
N MET A 98 -9.82 -7.59 15.03
CA MET A 98 -10.19 -8.03 16.39
C MET A 98 -9.17 -9.07 16.84
N GLY A 99 -8.46 -8.78 17.93
CA GLY A 99 -7.46 -9.68 18.48
C GLY A 99 -6.05 -9.43 17.94
N THR A 100 -5.34 -10.49 17.63
CA THR A 100 -3.94 -10.41 17.21
C THR A 100 -3.82 -10.06 15.74
N PRO A 101 -2.95 -9.10 15.36
CA PRO A 101 -2.70 -8.79 13.95
C PRO A 101 -2.19 -10.00 13.18
N ALA A 102 -2.76 -10.23 11.99
CA ALA A 102 -2.34 -11.31 11.12
C ALA A 102 -1.03 -11.01 10.36
N ARG A 103 -0.61 -9.76 10.37
CA ARG A 103 0.57 -9.30 9.64
C ARG A 103 1.53 -8.58 10.57
N THR A 104 2.79 -8.55 10.17
CA THR A 104 3.78 -7.70 10.82
C THR A 104 3.36 -6.25 10.69
N PHE A 105 3.53 -5.48 11.73
CA PHE A 105 3.14 -4.08 11.76
C PHE A 105 4.31 -3.18 12.14
N VAL A 106 4.18 -1.91 11.82
CA VAL A 106 5.17 -0.90 12.18
C VAL A 106 5.16 -0.71 13.70
N PRO A 107 6.29 -0.83 14.40
CA PRO A 107 6.33 -0.67 15.84
C PRO A 107 5.75 0.68 16.28
N GLY A 108 4.90 0.66 17.32
CA GLY A 108 4.28 1.86 17.84
C GLY A 108 3.10 2.40 17.06
N SER A 109 2.70 1.74 15.97
CA SER A 109 1.55 2.15 15.17
C SER A 109 0.22 1.60 15.68
N GLU A 110 0.25 0.64 16.55
CA GLU A 110 -0.93 -0.03 17.10
C GLU A 110 -1.67 0.83 18.11
N TRP A 111 -2.97 0.84 18.04
CA TRP A 111 -3.83 1.43 19.05
C TRP A 111 -5.19 0.77 19.04
N THR A 112 -5.84 0.75 20.20
CA THR A 112 -7.17 0.14 20.35
C THR A 112 -8.21 1.25 20.49
N ASP A 113 -9.29 1.13 19.72
CA ASP A 113 -10.38 2.09 19.81
C ASP A 113 -11.34 1.76 20.96
N SER A 114 -12.36 2.61 21.15
CA SER A 114 -13.34 2.44 22.22
C SER A 114 -14.21 1.19 22.05
N SER A 115 -14.28 0.62 20.87
CA SER A 115 -15.05 -0.60 20.56
C SER A 115 -14.23 -1.88 20.71
N GLY A 116 -12.95 -1.77 21.06
CA GLY A 116 -12.07 -2.93 21.25
C GLY A 116 -11.37 -3.41 19.98
N PHE A 117 -11.47 -2.69 18.87
CA PHE A 117 -10.76 -3.02 17.66
C PHE A 117 -9.33 -2.49 17.69
N LEU A 118 -8.40 -3.31 17.26
CA LEU A 118 -7.00 -2.94 17.13
C LEU A 118 -6.73 -2.36 15.74
N HIS A 119 -6.18 -1.16 15.72
CA HIS A 119 -5.74 -0.49 14.49
C HIS A 119 -4.22 -0.55 14.42
N TYR A 120 -3.67 -0.86 13.26
CA TYR A 120 -2.24 -0.91 13.06
C TYR A 120 -1.87 -0.61 11.62
N ARG A 121 -0.66 -0.10 11.40
CA ARG A 121 -0.12 0.08 10.06
C ARG A 121 0.72 -1.14 9.70
N PRO A 122 0.36 -1.89 8.66
CA PRO A 122 1.09 -3.11 8.33
C PRO A 122 2.44 -2.82 7.69
N ARG A 123 3.37 -3.74 7.91
CA ARG A 123 4.63 -3.80 7.19
C ARG A 123 4.56 -4.97 6.22
N LEU A 124 4.55 -4.68 4.93
CA LEU A 124 4.29 -5.66 3.89
C LEU A 124 5.52 -5.85 3.01
N ASN A 125 5.79 -7.10 2.65
CA ASN A 125 6.77 -7.43 1.62
C ASN A 125 6.07 -7.40 0.28
N MET A 126 6.47 -6.49 -0.58
CA MET A 126 5.80 -6.24 -1.84
C MET A 126 6.75 -6.27 -3.01
N MET A 127 6.20 -6.47 -4.18
CA MET A 127 6.90 -6.38 -5.46
C MET A 127 6.38 -5.17 -6.23
N VAL A 128 7.29 -4.41 -6.80
CA VAL A 128 6.93 -3.28 -7.66
C VAL A 128 6.30 -3.81 -8.94
N MET A 129 5.08 -3.36 -9.22
CA MET A 129 4.36 -3.74 -10.44
C MET A 129 4.43 -2.65 -11.49
N ASN A 130 4.30 -1.41 -11.09
CA ASN A 130 4.35 -0.28 -12.00
C ASN A 130 4.76 0.97 -11.25
N PHE A 131 5.44 1.85 -11.95
CA PHE A 131 5.80 3.17 -11.44
C PHE A 131 5.64 4.20 -12.55
N SER A 132 5.05 5.32 -12.23
CA SER A 132 4.96 6.44 -13.16
C SER A 132 5.20 7.75 -12.44
N SER A 133 5.76 8.70 -13.16
CA SER A 133 5.88 10.06 -12.67
C SER A 133 5.57 11.05 -13.77
N GLN A 134 5.14 12.20 -13.34
CA GLN A 134 4.83 13.31 -14.23
C GLN A 134 5.42 14.58 -13.64
N GLU A 135 6.16 15.28 -14.44
CA GLU A 135 6.73 16.57 -14.06
C GLU A 135 6.23 17.64 -15.04
N SER A 136 5.88 18.79 -14.49
CA SER A 136 5.47 19.95 -15.28
C SER A 136 6.57 21.00 -15.25
N GLU A 137 7.05 21.35 -16.43
CA GLU A 137 8.06 22.41 -16.58
C GLU A 137 7.52 23.77 -16.17
N TRP A 138 6.27 24.04 -16.55
CA TRP A 138 5.65 25.34 -16.30
C TRP A 138 5.25 25.54 -14.84
N GLU A 139 4.69 24.52 -14.24
CA GLU A 139 4.17 24.61 -12.88
C GLU A 139 5.20 24.23 -11.84
N ALA A 140 6.34 23.71 -12.27
CA ALA A 140 7.39 23.19 -11.39
C ALA A 140 6.85 22.16 -10.40
N THR A 141 5.88 21.35 -10.83
CA THR A 141 5.23 20.35 -10.02
C THR A 141 5.70 18.95 -10.42
N ALA A 142 5.76 18.07 -9.45
CA ALA A 142 6.05 16.65 -9.68
C ALA A 142 4.99 15.81 -9.00
N THR A 143 4.40 14.89 -9.74
CA THR A 143 3.48 13.89 -9.22
C THR A 143 3.97 12.51 -9.59
N TRP A 144 3.68 11.53 -8.75
CA TRP A 144 4.09 10.15 -9.02
C TRP A 144 3.06 9.16 -8.48
N SER A 145 3.06 7.99 -9.07
CA SER A 145 2.26 6.86 -8.60
C SER A 145 3.06 5.58 -8.62
N LEU A 146 2.81 4.72 -7.68
CA LEU A 146 3.51 3.45 -7.50
C LEU A 146 2.50 2.35 -7.21
N ASP A 147 2.53 1.30 -8.01
CA ASP A 147 1.70 0.12 -7.81
C ASP A 147 2.56 -1.02 -7.31
N LEU A 148 2.12 -1.62 -6.22
CA LEU A 148 2.80 -2.71 -5.54
C LEU A 148 1.82 -3.85 -5.29
N GLU A 149 2.32 -5.07 -5.27
CA GLU A 149 1.55 -6.23 -4.84
C GLU A 149 2.32 -7.02 -3.80
N GLU A 150 1.61 -7.50 -2.79
CA GLU A 150 2.20 -8.32 -1.73
C GLU A 150 2.66 -9.66 -2.29
N THR A 151 3.89 -10.06 -1.93
CA THR A 151 4.49 -11.32 -2.38
C THR A 151 3.99 -12.55 -1.64
#